data_4d6e3ce9b6364b956a86017a960ac905
#
_entry.id   4d6e3ce9b6364b956a86017a960ac905
#
_cell.length_a   1.000
_cell.length_b   1.000
_cell.length_c   1.000
_cell.angle_alpha   90.00
_cell.angle_beta   90.00
_cell.angle_gamma   90.00
#
_symmetry.space_group_name_H-M   'P 1'
#
loop_
_entity.id
_entity.type
_entity.pdbx_description
1 polymer ?
#
loop_
_entity_poly.entity_id
_entity_poly.type
_entity_poly.pdbx_seq_one_letter_code
_entity_poly.pdbx_strand_id
1 'polypeptide(L)'
;MNFEISHTKQYALVISKVEKLDIIASSELKSEFVSLNKKGINSIVLDLSKTLYCDSSGLSSILVGNRLCKDSSGKFVLAGMNSKIQKLIEISQLDKVLNIADSEEKAIEFFN
;
A
#
# COMPACT_ATOMS: atom_id res chain seq x y z
N MET A 1 14.58 -8.61 4.49
CA MET A 1 13.48 -7.72 4.90
C MET A 1 12.26 -7.98 4.05
N ASN A 2 11.10 -7.91 4.66
CA ASN A 2 9.83 -8.19 3.97
C ASN A 2 9.32 -7.03 3.14
N PHE A 3 9.75 -5.83 3.49
CA PHE A 3 9.34 -4.62 2.77
C PHE A 3 10.57 -3.78 2.45
N GLU A 4 10.64 -3.33 1.22
CA GLU A 4 11.73 -2.48 0.76
C GLU A 4 11.17 -1.08 0.55
N ILE A 5 11.86 -0.07 1.10
CA ILE A 5 11.39 1.30 1.04
C ILE A 5 12.39 2.16 0.29
N SER A 6 11.90 2.90 -0.70
CA SER A 6 12.70 3.90 -1.39
C SER A 6 11.90 5.20 -1.47
N HIS A 7 12.59 6.30 -1.70
CA HIS A 7 11.98 7.63 -1.67
C HIS A 7 12.12 8.32 -3.00
N THR A 8 11.04 8.97 -3.42
CA THR A 8 11.06 9.91 -4.54
C THR A 8 10.73 11.29 -3.99
N LYS A 9 10.68 12.29 -4.86
CA LYS A 9 10.31 13.64 -4.45
C LYS A 9 8.84 13.74 -4.04
N GLN A 10 8.00 12.86 -4.56
CA GLN A 10 6.55 12.96 -4.40
C GLN A 10 5.96 11.91 -3.46
N TYR A 11 6.65 10.77 -3.27
CA TYR A 11 6.11 9.69 -2.46
C TYR A 11 7.22 8.75 -1.97
N ALA A 12 6.90 7.92 -0.98
CA ALA A 12 7.73 6.79 -0.61
C ALA A 12 7.17 5.55 -1.32
N LEU A 13 8.06 4.78 -1.93
CA LEU A 13 7.68 3.51 -2.56
C LEU A 13 7.95 2.40 -1.55
N VAL A 14 6.90 1.66 -1.20
CA VAL A 14 7.00 0.49 -0.33
C VAL A 14 6.73 -0.74 -1.19
N ILE A 15 7.74 -1.58 -1.36
CA ILE A 15 7.60 -2.81 -2.13
C ILE A 15 7.43 -3.97 -1.17
N SER A 16 6.31 -4.67 -1.29
CA SER A 16 6.07 -5.88 -0.52
C SER A 16 6.80 -7.05 -1.18
N LYS A 17 7.65 -7.72 -0.42
CA LYS A 17 8.40 -8.89 -0.89
C LYS A 17 7.81 -10.19 -0.36
N VAL A 18 6.77 -10.11 0.47
CA VAL A 18 6.13 -11.31 1.01
C VAL A 18 5.15 -11.88 0.00
N GLU A 19 5.10 -13.19 -0.10
CA GLU A 19 4.09 -13.84 -0.92
C GLU A 19 2.72 -13.76 -0.27
N LYS A 20 2.66 -13.81 1.05
CA LYS A 20 1.42 -13.74 1.82
C LYS A 20 1.45 -12.53 2.75
N LEU A 21 0.53 -11.62 2.53
CA LEU A 21 0.34 -10.50 3.45
C LEU A 21 -0.63 -10.97 4.54
N ASP A 22 -0.09 -11.74 5.47
CA ASP A 22 -0.82 -12.34 6.60
C ASP A 22 -0.70 -11.47 7.86
N ILE A 23 -1.13 -11.99 8.99
CA ILE A 23 -1.16 -11.20 10.24
C ILE A 23 0.22 -10.74 10.68
N ILE A 24 1.25 -11.57 10.49
CA ILE A 24 2.63 -11.20 10.89
C ILE A 24 3.18 -10.12 9.96
N ALA A 25 3.10 -10.34 8.67
CA ALA A 25 3.57 -9.37 7.68
C ALA A 25 2.78 -8.08 7.75
N SER A 26 1.49 -8.16 8.01
CA SER A 26 0.62 -6.98 8.13
C SER A 26 1.00 -6.10 9.31
N SER A 27 1.38 -6.73 10.42
CA SER A 27 1.83 -5.99 11.60
C SER A 27 3.12 -5.21 11.29
N GLU A 28 4.04 -5.84 10.58
CA GLU A 28 5.28 -5.20 10.14
C GLU A 28 4.98 -4.04 9.19
N LEU A 29 4.06 -4.25 8.24
CA LEU A 29 3.69 -3.22 7.27
C LEU A 29 3.07 -2.00 7.95
N LYS A 30 2.19 -2.22 8.93
CA LYS A 30 1.60 -1.13 9.71
C LYS A 30 2.69 -0.30 10.39
N SER A 31 3.69 -0.98 10.97
CA SER A 31 4.81 -0.30 11.65
C SER A 31 5.60 0.56 10.66
N GLU A 32 5.80 0.06 9.45
CA GLU A 32 6.51 0.82 8.43
C GLU A 32 5.71 2.08 8.04
N PHE A 33 4.40 1.96 7.87
CA PHE A 33 3.56 3.11 7.53
C PHE A 33 3.58 4.16 8.64
N VAL A 34 3.47 3.73 9.90
CA VAL A 34 3.52 4.65 11.04
C VAL A 34 4.87 5.35 11.11
N SER A 35 5.95 4.61 10.89
CA SER A 35 7.31 5.17 10.89
C SER A 35 7.47 6.23 9.81
N LEU A 36 7.01 5.94 8.59
CA LEU A 36 7.08 6.90 7.49
C LEU A 36 6.27 8.16 7.80
N ASN A 37 5.08 7.98 8.35
CA ASN A 37 4.21 9.11 8.70
C ASN A 37 4.86 10.00 9.75
N LYS A 38 5.53 9.42 10.75
CA LYS A 38 6.22 10.17 11.78
C LYS A 38 7.39 10.97 11.24
N LYS A 39 7.99 10.52 10.14
CA LYS A 39 9.07 11.23 9.47
C LYS A 39 8.58 12.32 8.53
N GLY A 40 7.29 12.53 8.48
CA GLY A 40 6.68 13.56 7.62
C GLY A 40 6.37 13.10 6.21
N ILE A 41 6.51 11.81 5.93
CA ILE A 41 6.16 11.25 4.62
C ILE A 41 4.65 11.07 4.59
N ASN A 42 3.98 11.82 3.73
CA ASN A 42 2.52 11.80 3.68
C ASN A 42 1.94 11.12 2.42
N SER A 43 2.79 10.68 1.51
CA SER A 43 2.33 10.01 0.29
C SER A 43 3.12 8.73 0.08
N ILE A 44 2.40 7.64 -0.22
CA ILE A 44 2.96 6.31 -0.31
C ILE A 44 2.38 5.58 -1.52
N VAL A 45 3.24 4.89 -2.26
CA VAL A 45 2.83 3.87 -3.24
C VAL A 45 3.20 2.52 -2.64
N LEU A 46 2.21 1.66 -2.46
CA LEU A 46 2.45 0.28 -2.01
C LEU A 46 2.39 -0.65 -3.22
N ASP A 47 3.51 -1.25 -3.54
CA ASP A 47 3.64 -2.17 -4.68
C ASP A 47 3.48 -3.61 -4.19
N LEU A 48 2.42 -4.26 -4.65
CA LEU A 48 2.09 -5.65 -4.29
C LEU A 48 2.37 -6.62 -5.44
N SER A 49 3.22 -6.24 -6.40
CA SER A 49 3.46 -7.10 -7.57
C SER A 49 4.09 -8.46 -7.22
N LYS A 50 4.75 -8.56 -6.09
CA LYS A 50 5.35 -9.81 -5.62
C LYS A 50 4.48 -10.56 -4.61
N THR A 51 3.37 -9.97 -4.19
CA THR A 51 2.48 -10.56 -3.21
C THR A 51 1.37 -11.33 -3.92
N LEU A 52 1.21 -12.59 -3.53
CA LEU A 52 0.26 -13.50 -4.18
C LEU A 52 -1.06 -13.58 -3.45
N TYR A 53 -1.04 -13.36 -2.13
CA TYR A 53 -2.20 -13.57 -1.28
C TYR A 53 -2.28 -12.51 -0.18
N CYS A 54 -3.50 -12.17 0.18
CA CYS A 54 -3.77 -11.17 1.22
C CYS A 54 -5.01 -11.62 1.99
N ASP A 55 -4.94 -11.61 3.32
CA ASP A 55 -6.11 -11.91 4.16
C ASP A 55 -6.68 -10.61 4.75
N SER A 56 -7.62 -10.74 5.68
CA SER A 56 -8.25 -9.57 6.29
C SER A 56 -7.27 -8.70 7.06
N SER A 57 -6.22 -9.32 7.64
CA SER A 57 -5.15 -8.56 8.31
C SER A 57 -4.40 -7.69 7.31
N GLY A 58 -4.13 -8.24 6.12
CA GLY A 58 -3.48 -7.51 5.05
C GLY A 58 -4.31 -6.32 4.60
N LEU A 59 -5.62 -6.53 4.41
CA LEU A 59 -6.53 -5.43 4.07
C LEU A 59 -6.52 -4.35 5.14
N SER A 60 -6.50 -4.75 6.40
CA SER A 60 -6.45 -3.80 7.51
C SER A 60 -5.19 -2.94 7.47
N SER A 61 -4.04 -3.56 7.18
CA SER A 61 -2.78 -2.81 7.10
C SER A 61 -2.80 -1.82 5.93
N ILE A 62 -3.37 -2.21 4.80
CA ILE A 62 -3.52 -1.33 3.64
C ILE A 62 -4.38 -0.11 4.02
N LEU A 63 -5.47 -0.34 4.74
CA LEU A 63 -6.35 0.75 5.16
C LEU A 63 -5.67 1.70 6.15
N VAL A 64 -4.79 1.19 7.00
CA VAL A 64 -4.02 2.05 7.90
C VAL A 64 -3.13 2.98 7.08
N GLY A 65 -2.44 2.46 6.07
CA GLY A 65 -1.61 3.30 5.19
C GLY A 65 -2.43 4.38 4.51
N ASN A 66 -3.59 4.01 3.99
CA ASN A 66 -4.48 4.96 3.33
C ASN A 66 -4.93 6.07 4.28
N ARG A 67 -5.33 5.69 5.50
CA ARG A 67 -5.79 6.66 6.49
C ARG A 67 -4.67 7.63 6.90
N LEU A 68 -3.48 7.10 7.16
CA LEU A 68 -2.36 7.94 7.57
C LEU A 68 -2.02 8.98 6.51
N CYS A 69 -1.99 8.57 5.25
CA CYS A 69 -1.71 9.48 4.14
C CYS A 69 -2.81 10.53 4.01
N LYS A 70 -4.06 10.09 4.06
CA LYS A 70 -5.20 10.99 3.90
C LYS A 70 -5.26 12.03 5.02
N ASP A 71 -5.04 11.61 6.25
CA ASP A 71 -5.07 12.51 7.41
C ASP A 71 -3.93 13.52 7.38
N SER A 72 -2.86 13.21 6.65
CA SER A 72 -1.70 14.09 6.50
C SER A 72 -1.74 14.88 5.19
N SER A 73 -2.89 14.91 4.54
CA SER A 73 -3.11 15.60 3.25
C SER A 73 -2.29 15.05 2.09
N GLY A 74 -1.90 13.79 2.19
CA GLY A 74 -1.18 13.10 1.13
C GLY A 74 -2.07 12.09 0.42
N LYS A 75 -1.42 11.22 -0.37
CA LYS A 75 -2.12 10.20 -1.14
C LYS A 75 -1.48 8.84 -0.93
N PHE A 76 -2.32 7.83 -0.88
CA PHE A 76 -1.91 6.43 -0.83
C PHE A 76 -2.39 5.75 -2.10
N VAL A 77 -1.49 5.10 -2.83
CA VAL A 77 -1.85 4.37 -4.06
C VAL A 77 -1.39 2.93 -3.93
N LEU A 78 -2.31 2.02 -4.23
CA LEU A 78 -2.05 0.59 -4.22
C LEU A 78 -1.76 0.16 -5.65
N ALA A 79 -0.61 -0.46 -5.89
CA ALA A 79 -0.15 -0.75 -7.24
C ALA A 79 0.22 -2.22 -7.42
N GLY A 80 0.04 -2.73 -8.64
CA GLY A 80 0.58 -4.00 -9.06
C GLY A 80 -0.08 -5.24 -8.50
N MET A 81 -1.30 -5.14 -8.00
CA MET A 81 -2.01 -6.31 -7.45
C MET A 81 -2.29 -7.34 -8.52
N ASN A 82 -2.22 -8.62 -8.13
CA ASN A 82 -2.70 -9.69 -9.02
C ASN A 82 -4.24 -9.73 -9.00
N SER A 83 -4.81 -10.57 -9.86
CA SER A 83 -6.27 -10.64 -10.01
C SER A 83 -6.98 -11.13 -8.75
N LYS A 84 -6.35 -11.99 -7.96
CA LYS A 84 -6.93 -12.50 -6.72
C LYS A 84 -7.09 -11.39 -5.67
N ILE A 85 -6.04 -10.61 -5.49
CA ILE A 85 -6.06 -9.51 -4.52
C ILE A 85 -7.01 -8.43 -5.00
N GLN A 86 -6.98 -8.12 -6.29
CA GLN A 86 -7.87 -7.13 -6.87
C GLN A 86 -9.34 -7.52 -6.66
N LYS A 87 -9.67 -8.80 -6.86
CA LYS A 87 -11.02 -9.29 -6.65
C LYS A 87 -11.45 -9.17 -5.18
N LEU A 88 -10.53 -9.46 -4.26
CA LEU A 88 -10.80 -9.31 -2.84
C LEU A 88 -11.09 -7.85 -2.48
N ILE A 89 -10.33 -6.92 -3.03
CA ILE A 89 -10.55 -5.49 -2.86
C ILE A 89 -11.93 -5.08 -3.38
N GLU A 90 -12.31 -5.59 -4.55
CA GLU A 90 -13.61 -5.28 -5.16
C GLU A 90 -14.77 -5.83 -4.35
N ILE A 91 -14.67 -7.08 -3.90
CA ILE A 91 -15.71 -7.72 -3.09
C ILE A 91 -15.89 -6.96 -1.78
N SER A 92 -14.81 -6.48 -1.20
CA SER A 92 -14.85 -5.70 0.05
C SER A 92 -15.26 -4.25 -0.18
N GLN A 93 -15.48 -3.84 -1.43
CA GLN A 93 -15.81 -2.48 -1.84
C GLN A 93 -14.75 -1.44 -1.48
N LEU A 94 -13.52 -1.90 -1.24
CA LEU A 94 -12.41 -1.01 -0.92
C LEU A 94 -11.86 -0.30 -2.15
N ASP A 95 -12.19 -0.78 -3.34
CA ASP A 95 -11.86 -0.09 -4.58
C ASP A 95 -12.49 1.30 -4.65
N LYS A 96 -13.56 1.54 -3.90
CA LYS A 96 -14.23 2.84 -3.84
C LYS A 96 -13.50 3.82 -2.91
N VAL A 97 -12.64 3.31 -2.03
CA VAL A 97 -11.93 4.10 -1.02
C VAL A 97 -10.48 4.29 -1.38
N LEU A 98 -9.89 3.29 -2.04
CA LEU A 98 -8.45 3.26 -2.34
C LEU A 98 -8.17 3.75 -3.75
N ASN A 99 -7.03 4.43 -3.91
CA ASN A 99 -6.49 4.72 -5.24
C ASN A 99 -5.75 3.48 -5.71
N ILE A 100 -6.07 3.00 -6.90
CA ILE A 100 -5.51 1.76 -7.43
C ILE A 100 -4.89 2.02 -8.79
N ALA A 101 -3.70 1.47 -9.01
CA ALA A 101 -3.00 1.55 -10.28
C ALA A 101 -2.49 0.16 -10.67
N ASP A 102 -2.37 -0.08 -11.98
CA ASP A 102 -1.90 -1.37 -12.49
C ASP A 102 -0.42 -1.61 -12.19
N SER A 103 0.34 -0.53 -12.05
CA SER A 103 1.79 -0.60 -11.82
C SER A 103 2.25 0.66 -11.10
N GLU A 104 3.50 0.62 -10.62
CA GLU A 104 4.11 1.82 -10.03
C GLU A 104 4.14 2.96 -11.06
N GLU A 105 4.47 2.63 -12.31
CA GLU A 105 4.50 3.63 -13.38
C GLU A 105 3.19 4.40 -13.49
N LYS A 106 2.08 3.67 -13.45
CA LYS A 106 0.76 4.31 -13.54
C LYS A 106 0.37 5.00 -12.23
N ALA A 107 0.92 4.57 -11.11
CA ALA A 107 0.67 5.20 -9.82
C ALA A 107 1.19 6.63 -9.79
N ILE A 108 2.25 6.92 -10.53
CA ILE A 108 2.85 8.27 -10.60
C ILE A 108 1.81 9.31 -11.03
N GLU A 109 0.85 8.91 -11.86
CA GLU A 109 -0.17 9.82 -12.36
C GLU A 109 -1.04 10.43 -11.26
N PHE A 110 -1.13 9.76 -10.11
CA PHE A 110 -1.89 10.28 -8.98
C PHE A 110 -1.20 11.48 -8.31
N PHE A 111 0.08 11.68 -8.58
CA PHE A 111 0.90 12.71 -7.94
C PHE A 111 1.23 13.88 -8.87
N ASN A 112 0.83 13.80 -10.12
CA ASN A 112 1.08 14.86 -11.10
C ASN A 112 -0.01 15.92 -11.09
#